data_cb4a83ebc3aa50b22bb2694c826df853
#
_entry.id   cb4a83ebc3aa50b22bb2694c826df853
#
_cell.length_a   1.000
_cell.length_b   1.000
_cell.length_c   1.000
_cell.angle_alpha   90.00
_cell.angle_beta   90.00
_cell.angle_gamma   90.00
#
_symmetry.space_group_name_H-M   'P 1'
#
loop_
_entity.id
_entity.type
_entity.pdbx_description
1 polymer ?
#
loop_
_entity_poly.entity_id
_entity_poly.type
_entity_poly.pdbx_seq_one_letter_code
_entity_poly.pdbx_strand_id
1 'polypeptide(L)'
;KAIDEKPDHMPFRLGGIKDTCRMISDGLAKDDIRTIIENKEQYRALREIKAANAIAKLGEYAPSFGMIGTLFGLIFMLAGMTMPAAPGTDPMASLIANMAIALITTLYGALFAFFFFLPFSEHLKYINEGKKVESALHLEAAMLLYDKVHPIMVQERLNAFLARKDRFTDED
;
A
#
# COMPACT_ATOMS: atom_id res chain seq x y z
N LYS A 1 32.40 -14.89 -1.44
CA LYS A 1 33.53 -14.01 -1.85
C LYS A 1 33.13 -13.03 -2.95
N ALA A 2 32.54 -13.46 -4.09
CA ALA A 2 32.15 -12.56 -5.19
C ALA A 2 31.08 -11.50 -4.79
N ILE A 3 30.23 -11.81 -3.81
CA ILE A 3 29.16 -10.93 -3.30
C ILE A 3 29.71 -9.85 -2.34
N ASP A 4 30.78 -10.17 -1.62
CA ASP A 4 31.41 -9.20 -0.69
C ASP A 4 32.33 -8.20 -1.41
N GLU A 5 32.84 -8.53 -2.61
CA GLU A 5 33.80 -7.68 -3.33
C GLU A 5 33.18 -6.47 -4.06
N LYS A 6 31.87 -6.49 -4.37
CA LYS A 6 31.19 -5.35 -5.04
C LYS A 6 29.74 -5.14 -4.53
N PRO A 7 29.56 -4.62 -3.31
CA PRO A 7 28.21 -4.39 -2.76
C PRO A 7 27.43 -3.28 -3.50
N ASP A 8 28.10 -2.35 -4.16
CA ASP A 8 27.48 -1.12 -4.70
C ASP A 8 26.89 -1.26 -6.11
N HIS A 9 27.16 -2.37 -6.81
CA HIS A 9 26.66 -2.60 -8.18
C HIS A 9 25.44 -3.52 -8.26
N MET A 10 25.00 -4.12 -7.15
CA MET A 10 23.77 -4.90 -7.16
C MET A 10 22.54 -3.98 -7.06
N PRO A 11 21.55 -4.12 -7.98
CA PRO A 11 20.30 -3.39 -7.86
C PRO A 11 19.66 -3.66 -6.49
N PHE A 12 19.08 -2.64 -5.89
CA PHE A 12 18.42 -2.67 -4.57
C PHE A 12 17.45 -3.87 -4.39
N ARG A 13 16.90 -4.35 -5.49
CA ARG A 13 16.03 -5.54 -5.56
C ARG A 13 16.70 -6.83 -5.10
N LEU A 14 18.00 -6.94 -5.16
CA LEU A 14 18.75 -8.15 -4.76
C LEU A 14 19.23 -8.14 -3.30
N GLY A 15 18.86 -7.14 -2.51
CA GLY A 15 19.24 -7.04 -1.10
C GLY A 15 18.82 -8.25 -0.26
N GLY A 16 17.68 -8.87 -0.55
CA GLY A 16 17.22 -10.09 0.12
C GLY A 16 18.12 -11.30 -0.15
N ILE A 17 18.61 -11.45 -1.37
CA ILE A 17 19.53 -12.54 -1.75
C ILE A 17 20.88 -12.34 -1.07
N LYS A 18 21.39 -11.11 -0.99
CA LYS A 18 22.65 -10.80 -0.31
C LYS A 18 22.62 -11.20 1.18
N ASP A 19 21.55 -10.80 1.88
CA ASP A 19 21.39 -11.20 3.29
C ASP A 19 21.38 -12.72 3.44
N THR A 20 20.71 -13.42 2.53
CA THR A 20 20.62 -14.89 2.56
C THR A 20 21.95 -15.55 2.25
N CYS A 21 22.68 -15.09 1.24
CA CYS A 21 24.01 -15.60 0.94
C CYS A 21 24.98 -15.44 2.12
N ARG A 22 24.86 -14.34 2.86
CA ARG A 22 25.63 -14.13 4.08
C ARG A 22 25.27 -15.13 5.17
N MET A 23 23.98 -15.36 5.42
CA MET A 23 23.54 -16.38 6.39
C MET A 23 24.03 -17.78 6.02
N ILE A 24 24.04 -18.12 4.73
CA ILE A 24 24.60 -19.39 4.24
C ILE A 24 26.11 -19.46 4.50
N SER A 25 26.83 -18.36 4.24
CA SER A 25 28.29 -18.27 4.50
C SER A 25 28.62 -18.38 5.98
N ASP A 26 27.76 -17.84 6.84
CA ASP A 26 27.88 -17.92 8.31
C ASP A 26 27.54 -19.31 8.86
N GLY A 27 27.09 -20.26 8.00
CA GLY A 27 26.86 -21.66 8.36
C GLY A 27 25.54 -21.93 9.09
N LEU A 28 24.54 -21.06 8.95
CA LEU A 28 23.20 -21.29 9.54
C LEU A 28 22.53 -22.50 8.89
N ALA A 29 21.71 -23.22 9.68
CA ALA A 29 20.91 -24.33 9.16
C ALA A 29 19.84 -23.83 8.19
N LYS A 30 19.49 -24.69 7.23
CA LYS A 30 18.51 -24.35 6.18
C LYS A 30 17.15 -23.90 6.72
N ASP A 31 16.66 -24.60 7.74
CA ASP A 31 15.36 -24.32 8.36
C ASP A 31 15.38 -22.99 9.13
N ASP A 32 16.51 -22.65 9.75
CA ASP A 32 16.66 -21.36 10.43
C ASP A 32 16.66 -20.20 9.44
N ILE A 33 17.40 -20.32 8.34
CA ILE A 33 17.43 -19.31 7.27
C ILE A 33 16.02 -19.11 6.72
N ARG A 34 15.32 -20.20 6.43
CA ARG A 34 13.95 -20.15 5.93
C ARG A 34 13.03 -19.42 6.90
N THR A 35 13.05 -19.81 8.16
CA THR A 35 12.21 -19.21 9.21
C THR A 35 12.50 -17.72 9.38
N ILE A 36 13.76 -17.30 9.36
CA ILE A 36 14.17 -15.90 9.48
C ILE A 36 13.61 -15.08 8.30
N ILE A 37 13.73 -15.58 7.07
CA ILE A 37 13.26 -14.87 5.87
C ILE A 37 11.73 -14.79 5.86
N GLU A 38 11.03 -15.90 6.16
CA GLU A 38 9.56 -15.94 6.22
C GLU A 38 9.03 -14.97 7.28
N ASN A 39 9.63 -14.95 8.48
CA ASN A 39 9.25 -14.00 9.52
C ASN A 39 9.51 -12.55 9.13
N LYS A 40 10.68 -12.25 8.54
CA LYS A 40 11.03 -10.91 8.06
C LYS A 40 10.00 -10.41 7.06
N GLU A 41 9.59 -11.24 6.11
CA GLU A 41 8.61 -10.92 5.10
C GLU A 41 7.20 -10.77 5.68
N GLN A 42 6.78 -11.69 6.55
CA GLN A 42 5.49 -11.64 7.22
C GLN A 42 5.30 -10.32 7.98
N TYR A 43 6.29 -9.93 8.79
CA TYR A 43 6.23 -8.69 9.56
C TYR A 43 6.32 -7.43 8.67
N ARG A 44 7.07 -7.49 7.56
CA ARG A 44 7.08 -6.41 6.56
C ARG A 44 5.70 -6.24 5.94
N ALA A 45 5.12 -7.31 5.41
CA ALA A 45 3.81 -7.31 4.79
C ALA A 45 2.72 -6.81 5.77
N LEU A 46 2.79 -7.25 7.03
CA LEU A 46 1.86 -6.82 8.06
C LEU A 46 1.93 -5.31 8.32
N ARG A 47 3.14 -4.73 8.36
CA ARG A 47 3.32 -3.28 8.54
C ARG A 47 2.76 -2.50 7.35
N GLU A 48 3.03 -2.94 6.12
CA GLU A 48 2.55 -2.27 4.90
C GLU A 48 1.02 -2.35 4.79
N ILE A 49 0.41 -3.50 5.12
CA ILE A 49 -1.05 -3.65 5.16
C ILE A 49 -1.67 -2.73 6.22
N LYS A 50 -1.07 -2.64 7.41
CA LYS A 50 -1.56 -1.72 8.45
C LYS A 50 -1.54 -0.27 7.99
N ALA A 51 -0.48 0.16 7.31
CA ALA A 51 -0.38 1.50 6.75
C ALA A 51 -1.44 1.75 5.66
N ALA A 52 -1.64 0.80 4.74
CA ALA A 52 -2.69 0.89 3.72
C ALA A 52 -4.09 0.95 4.35
N ASN A 53 -4.36 0.12 5.35
CA ASN A 53 -5.65 0.12 6.05
C ASN A 53 -5.89 1.42 6.84
N ALA A 54 -4.86 2.05 7.41
CA ALA A 54 -5.00 3.35 8.05
C ALA A 54 -5.50 4.42 7.06
N ILE A 55 -4.95 4.42 5.84
CA ILE A 55 -5.41 5.33 4.78
C ILE A 55 -6.83 4.99 4.31
N ALA A 56 -7.16 3.68 4.20
CA ALA A 56 -8.52 3.26 3.88
C ALA A 56 -9.54 3.78 4.91
N LYS A 57 -9.19 3.75 6.19
CA LYS A 57 -10.04 4.29 7.26
C LYS A 57 -10.29 5.80 7.12
N LEU A 58 -9.31 6.58 6.68
CA LEU A 58 -9.53 7.99 6.35
C LEU A 58 -10.57 8.14 5.22
N GLY A 59 -10.51 7.24 4.21
CA GLY A 59 -11.51 7.19 3.15
C GLY A 59 -12.91 6.86 3.65
N GLU A 60 -13.05 5.97 4.63
CA GLU A 60 -14.35 5.64 5.24
C GLU A 60 -14.90 6.80 6.09
N TYR A 61 -14.04 7.55 6.78
CA TYR A 61 -14.48 8.65 7.63
C TYR A 61 -14.75 9.95 6.87
N ALA A 62 -14.09 10.21 5.75
CA ALA A 62 -14.23 11.45 5.01
C ALA A 62 -15.69 11.76 4.60
N PRO A 63 -16.51 10.82 4.06
CA PRO A 63 -17.92 11.09 3.79
C PRO A 63 -18.74 11.34 5.06
N SER A 64 -18.41 10.66 6.16
CA SER A 64 -19.08 10.85 7.44
C SER A 64 -18.89 12.28 7.97
N PHE A 65 -17.68 12.83 7.86
CA PHE A 65 -17.43 14.24 8.16
C PHE A 65 -18.18 15.20 7.22
N GLY A 66 -18.31 14.82 5.92
CA GLY A 66 -19.15 15.54 4.98
C GLY A 66 -20.61 15.61 5.42
N MET A 67 -21.19 14.50 5.88
CA MET A 67 -22.55 14.45 6.43
C MET A 67 -22.70 15.31 7.70
N ILE A 68 -21.72 15.27 8.60
CA ILE A 68 -21.71 16.14 9.79
C ILE A 68 -21.72 17.62 9.36
N GLY A 69 -20.95 17.98 8.33
CA GLY A 69 -20.94 19.32 7.79
C GLY A 69 -22.30 19.79 7.26
N THR A 70 -23.08 18.89 6.60
CA THR A 70 -24.44 19.24 6.20
C THR A 70 -25.37 19.47 7.37
N LEU A 71 -25.27 18.66 8.43
CA LEU A 71 -26.07 18.88 9.65
C LEU A 71 -25.79 20.22 10.26
N PHE A 72 -24.51 20.65 10.38
CA PHE A 72 -24.16 21.99 10.84
C PHE A 72 -24.71 23.09 9.95
N GLY A 73 -24.59 22.92 8.60
CA GLY A 73 -25.14 23.86 7.64
C GLY A 73 -26.66 24.06 7.79
N LEU A 74 -27.39 22.95 7.99
CA LEU A 74 -28.84 23.01 8.22
C LEU A 74 -29.18 23.64 9.58
N ILE A 75 -28.42 23.34 10.64
CA ILE A 75 -28.61 23.97 11.97
C ILE A 75 -28.41 25.49 11.88
N PHE A 76 -27.34 25.95 11.23
CA PHE A 76 -27.10 27.38 11.05
C PHE A 76 -28.16 28.06 10.17
N MET A 77 -28.64 27.36 9.14
CA MET A 77 -29.72 27.83 8.31
C MET A 77 -31.00 28.04 9.12
N LEU A 78 -31.41 27.05 9.95
CA LEU A 78 -32.60 27.15 10.79
C LEU A 78 -32.44 28.19 11.87
N ALA A 79 -31.29 28.32 12.52
CA ALA A 79 -31.00 29.34 13.50
C ALA A 79 -31.10 30.75 12.89
N GLY A 80 -30.60 30.94 11.67
CA GLY A 80 -30.71 32.20 10.94
C GLY A 80 -32.15 32.63 10.63
N MET A 81 -33.08 31.67 10.48
CA MET A 81 -34.50 31.98 10.27
C MET A 81 -35.19 32.55 11.51
N THR A 82 -34.68 32.28 12.70
CA THR A 82 -35.26 32.75 13.98
C THR A 82 -34.74 34.12 14.40
N MET A 83 -33.68 34.61 13.76
CA MET A 83 -33.08 35.91 14.04
C MET A 83 -33.70 37.01 13.16
N PRO A 84 -33.93 38.24 13.68
CA PRO A 84 -34.32 39.35 12.83
C PRO A 84 -33.27 39.59 11.73
N ALA A 85 -33.70 39.69 10.48
CA ALA A 85 -32.80 39.98 9.38
C ALA A 85 -32.11 41.34 9.58
N ALA A 86 -30.80 41.38 9.37
CA ALA A 86 -30.06 42.63 9.41
C ALA A 86 -30.58 43.56 8.28
N PRO A 87 -30.65 44.89 8.52
CA PRO A 87 -31.11 45.83 7.52
C PRO A 87 -30.32 45.68 6.23
N GLY A 88 -31.02 45.43 5.12
CA GLY A 88 -30.41 45.27 3.78
C GLY A 88 -29.99 43.89 3.39
N THR A 89 -30.19 42.85 4.22
CA THR A 89 -29.95 41.47 3.86
C THR A 89 -31.23 40.78 3.42
N ASP A 90 -31.17 40.08 2.26
CA ASP A 90 -32.26 39.23 1.79
C ASP A 90 -32.22 37.88 2.55
N PRO A 91 -33.24 37.58 3.40
CA PRO A 91 -33.28 36.33 4.15
C PRO A 91 -33.24 35.09 3.22
N MET A 92 -33.85 35.14 2.06
CA MET A 92 -33.90 34.06 1.11
C MET A 92 -32.51 33.77 0.51
N ALA A 93 -31.76 34.82 0.15
CA ALA A 93 -30.39 34.67 -0.32
C ALA A 93 -29.47 34.01 0.71
N SER A 94 -29.61 34.37 2.00
CA SER A 94 -28.84 33.76 3.10
C SER A 94 -29.19 32.28 3.30
N LEU A 95 -30.47 31.92 3.19
CA LEU A 95 -30.89 30.50 3.25
C LEU A 95 -30.28 29.68 2.13
N ILE A 96 -30.33 30.17 0.90
CA ILE A 96 -29.76 29.48 -0.27
C ILE A 96 -28.25 29.31 -0.12
N ALA A 97 -27.54 30.35 0.37
CA ALA A 97 -26.10 30.27 0.58
C ALA A 97 -25.73 29.22 1.63
N ASN A 98 -26.43 29.16 2.77
CA ASN A 98 -26.18 28.16 3.81
C ASN A 98 -26.47 26.73 3.32
N MET A 99 -27.51 26.55 2.52
CA MET A 99 -27.82 25.25 1.91
C MET A 99 -26.73 24.82 0.90
N ALA A 100 -26.23 25.76 0.09
CA ALA A 100 -25.16 25.50 -0.85
C ALA A 100 -23.87 25.05 -0.10
N ILE A 101 -23.50 25.75 0.99
CA ILE A 101 -22.36 25.37 1.82
C ILE A 101 -22.54 23.95 2.40
N ALA A 102 -23.75 23.64 2.91
CA ALA A 102 -24.03 22.31 3.41
C ALA A 102 -23.82 21.21 2.36
N LEU A 103 -24.29 21.41 1.13
CA LEU A 103 -24.11 20.44 0.04
C LEU A 103 -22.65 20.30 -0.41
N ILE A 104 -21.91 21.41 -0.43
CA ILE A 104 -20.48 21.42 -0.78
C ILE A 104 -19.66 20.59 0.20
N THR A 105 -19.96 20.60 1.51
CA THR A 105 -19.21 19.81 2.49
C THR A 105 -19.34 18.32 2.23
N THR A 106 -20.53 17.83 1.86
CA THR A 106 -20.72 16.41 1.47
C THR A 106 -19.98 16.08 0.20
N LEU A 107 -20.04 16.98 -0.80
CA LEU A 107 -19.31 16.79 -2.05
C LEU A 107 -17.80 16.60 -1.79
N TYR A 108 -17.20 17.49 -0.99
CA TYR A 108 -15.78 17.37 -0.66
C TYR A 108 -15.47 16.12 0.15
N GLY A 109 -16.31 15.75 1.12
CA GLY A 109 -16.17 14.51 1.86
C GLY A 109 -16.12 13.27 0.96
N ALA A 110 -17.06 13.18 0.01
CA ALA A 110 -17.10 12.10 -0.96
C ALA A 110 -15.92 12.16 -1.94
N LEU A 111 -15.55 13.33 -2.40
CA LEU A 111 -14.44 13.52 -3.34
C LEU A 111 -13.11 13.08 -2.73
N PHE A 112 -12.80 13.50 -1.50
CA PHE A 112 -11.59 13.05 -0.81
C PHE A 112 -11.57 11.54 -0.58
N ALA A 113 -12.71 10.94 -0.22
CA ALA A 113 -12.80 9.51 -0.04
C ALA A 113 -12.48 8.73 -1.33
N PHE A 114 -13.25 9.01 -2.39
CA PHE A 114 -13.25 8.19 -3.59
C PHE A 114 -12.13 8.51 -4.58
N PHE A 115 -11.63 9.76 -4.61
CA PHE A 115 -10.56 10.14 -5.53
C PHE A 115 -9.16 10.07 -4.92
N PHE A 116 -9.05 10.20 -3.59
CA PHE A 116 -7.74 10.23 -2.95
C PHE A 116 -7.51 9.02 -2.04
N PHE A 117 -8.26 8.89 -0.94
CA PHE A 117 -7.90 7.92 0.09
C PHE A 117 -8.09 6.48 -0.34
N LEU A 118 -9.21 6.12 -0.94
CA LEU A 118 -9.48 4.75 -1.35
C LEU A 118 -8.55 4.27 -2.47
N PRO A 119 -8.37 5.00 -3.60
CA PRO A 119 -7.45 4.57 -4.64
C PRO A 119 -6.01 4.49 -4.16
N PHE A 120 -5.58 5.40 -3.27
CA PHE A 120 -4.24 5.38 -2.72
C PHE A 120 -4.02 4.16 -1.82
N SER A 121 -4.99 3.82 -0.97
CA SER A 121 -4.95 2.61 -0.14
C SER A 121 -4.89 1.33 -1.00
N GLU A 122 -5.71 1.24 -2.03
CA GLU A 122 -5.73 0.09 -2.93
C GLU A 122 -4.40 -0.06 -3.69
N HIS A 123 -3.83 1.04 -4.14
CA HIS A 123 -2.52 1.03 -4.79
C HIS A 123 -1.41 0.53 -3.85
N LEU A 124 -1.43 0.94 -2.57
CA LEU A 124 -0.47 0.43 -1.58
C LEU A 124 -0.64 -1.07 -1.34
N LYS A 125 -1.87 -1.57 -1.29
CA LYS A 125 -2.13 -3.01 -1.17
C LYS A 125 -1.60 -3.77 -2.38
N TYR A 126 -1.86 -3.27 -3.59
CA TYR A 126 -1.35 -3.86 -4.83
C TYR A 126 0.18 -3.95 -4.85
N ILE A 127 0.88 -2.87 -4.46
CA ILE A 127 2.35 -2.89 -4.35
C ILE A 127 2.81 -3.94 -3.33
N ASN A 128 2.12 -4.04 -2.18
CA ASN A 128 2.48 -5.02 -1.15
C ASN A 128 2.30 -6.46 -1.63
N GLU A 129 1.26 -6.75 -2.41
CA GLU A 129 1.06 -8.07 -3.03
C GLU A 129 2.19 -8.41 -4.02
N GLY A 130 2.59 -7.47 -4.86
CA GLY A 130 3.74 -7.65 -5.75
C GLY A 130 5.02 -7.96 -5.00
N LYS A 131 5.29 -7.25 -3.91
CA LYS A 131 6.46 -7.51 -3.06
C LYS A 131 6.42 -8.87 -2.36
N LYS A 132 5.25 -9.41 -2.03
CA LYS A 132 5.13 -10.77 -1.49
C LYS A 132 5.58 -11.83 -2.50
N VAL A 133 5.18 -11.68 -3.76
CA VAL A 133 5.61 -12.59 -4.84
C VAL A 133 7.12 -12.50 -5.04
N GLU A 134 7.68 -11.29 -5.08
CA GLU A 134 9.12 -11.06 -5.18
C GLU A 134 9.89 -11.71 -4.01
N SER A 135 9.36 -11.57 -2.80
CA SER A 135 9.97 -12.17 -1.59
C SER A 135 9.92 -13.69 -1.60
N ALA A 136 8.81 -14.27 -2.09
CA ALA A 136 8.68 -15.73 -2.24
C ALA A 136 9.68 -16.26 -3.28
N LEU A 137 9.87 -15.54 -4.38
CA LEU A 137 10.88 -15.86 -5.39
C LEU A 137 12.30 -15.80 -4.80
N HIS A 138 12.61 -14.79 -4.01
CA HIS A 138 13.90 -14.68 -3.33
C HIS A 138 14.14 -15.81 -2.34
N LEU A 139 13.11 -16.22 -1.59
CA LEU A 139 13.21 -17.34 -0.66
C LEU A 139 13.49 -18.65 -1.40
N GLU A 140 12.74 -18.93 -2.49
CA GLU A 140 12.97 -20.14 -3.28
C GLU A 140 14.37 -20.14 -3.91
N ALA A 141 14.80 -19.02 -4.49
CA ALA A 141 16.15 -18.88 -5.04
C ALA A 141 17.23 -19.15 -3.99
N ALA A 142 17.03 -18.65 -2.77
CA ALA A 142 17.93 -18.87 -1.64
C ALA A 142 18.01 -20.34 -1.23
N MET A 143 16.86 -21.04 -1.17
CA MET A 143 16.82 -22.46 -0.83
C MET A 143 17.48 -23.32 -1.91
N LEU A 144 17.24 -23.01 -3.17
CA LEU A 144 17.88 -23.70 -4.30
C LEU A 144 19.41 -23.49 -4.31
N LEU A 145 19.87 -22.30 -3.95
CA LEU A 145 21.29 -22.00 -3.82
C LEU A 145 21.93 -22.79 -2.66
N TYR A 146 21.24 -22.89 -1.52
CA TYR A 146 21.69 -23.69 -0.38
C TYR A 146 21.86 -25.17 -0.77
N ASP A 147 20.87 -25.73 -1.47
CA ASP A 147 20.85 -27.12 -1.92
C ASP A 147 21.81 -27.38 -3.10
N LYS A 148 22.50 -26.37 -3.62
CA LYS A 148 23.39 -26.46 -4.79
C LYS A 148 22.74 -27.15 -5.99
N VAL A 149 21.49 -26.82 -6.26
CA VAL A 149 20.70 -27.40 -7.36
C VAL A 149 21.28 -26.97 -8.70
N HIS A 150 21.16 -27.84 -9.72
CA HIS A 150 21.67 -27.56 -11.05
C HIS A 150 21.01 -26.30 -11.67
N PRO A 151 21.76 -25.42 -12.35
CA PRO A 151 21.25 -24.14 -12.87
C PRO A 151 19.98 -24.24 -13.71
N ILE A 152 19.85 -25.24 -14.56
CA ILE A 152 18.65 -25.48 -15.40
C ILE A 152 17.39 -25.68 -14.52
N MET A 153 17.51 -26.43 -13.43
CA MET A 153 16.41 -26.66 -12.48
C MET A 153 16.07 -25.41 -11.68
N VAL A 154 17.08 -24.57 -11.40
CA VAL A 154 16.87 -23.27 -10.74
C VAL A 154 16.06 -22.35 -11.64
N GLN A 155 16.44 -22.24 -12.91
CA GLN A 155 15.73 -21.43 -13.90
C GLN A 155 14.26 -21.88 -14.05
N GLU A 156 14.00 -23.17 -14.18
CA GLU A 156 12.64 -23.69 -14.35
C GLU A 156 11.76 -23.42 -13.11
N ARG A 157 12.31 -23.62 -11.90
CA ARG A 157 11.57 -23.34 -10.66
C ARG A 157 11.31 -21.87 -10.46
N LEU A 158 12.26 -20.98 -10.77
CA LEU A 158 12.06 -19.53 -10.65
C LEU A 158 11.12 -18.99 -11.72
N ASN A 159 11.12 -19.57 -12.93
CA ASN A 159 10.17 -19.24 -13.99
C ASN A 159 8.71 -19.52 -13.60
N ALA A 160 8.46 -20.42 -12.64
CA ALA A 160 7.11 -20.69 -12.14
C ALA A 160 6.48 -19.48 -11.41
N PHE A 161 7.30 -18.59 -10.85
CA PHE A 161 6.84 -17.35 -10.18
C PHE A 161 6.62 -16.20 -11.17
N LEU A 162 7.13 -16.30 -12.39
CA LEU A 162 7.10 -15.23 -13.38
C LEU A 162 5.91 -15.40 -14.34
N ALA A 163 5.34 -14.28 -14.75
CA ALA A 163 4.37 -14.26 -15.83
C ALA A 163 5.03 -14.74 -17.13
N ARG A 164 4.25 -15.39 -18.02
CA ARG A 164 4.76 -15.99 -19.25
C ARG A 164 5.65 -15.07 -20.11
N LYS A 165 5.36 -13.79 -20.11
CA LYS A 165 6.11 -12.76 -20.85
C LYS A 165 7.46 -12.37 -20.22
N ASP A 166 7.65 -12.67 -18.96
CA ASP A 166 8.81 -12.25 -18.16
C ASP A 166 9.70 -13.46 -17.82
N ARG A 167 9.40 -14.65 -18.39
CA ARG A 167 10.17 -15.88 -18.19
C ARG A 167 11.47 -15.82 -18.97
N PHE A 168 12.54 -16.28 -18.33
CA PHE A 168 13.82 -16.50 -19.01
C PHE A 168 13.70 -17.71 -19.94
N THR A 169 14.08 -17.53 -21.19
CA THR A 169 14.22 -18.57 -22.21
C THR A 169 15.70 -18.79 -22.48
N ASP A 170 16.07 -19.98 -23.00
CA ASP A 170 17.47 -20.36 -23.28
C ASP A 170 18.15 -19.51 -24.38
N GLU A 171 17.45 -18.49 -24.88
CA GLU A 171 17.93 -17.56 -25.92
C GLU A 171 18.41 -16.21 -25.38
N ASP A 172 18.29 -15.96 -24.07
CA ASP A 172 18.73 -14.74 -23.36
C ASP A 172 20.02 -15.04 -22.55
#